data_bb4a85f1d509f35d2d5f46a336b6151e
#
_entry.id   bb4a85f1d509f35d2d5f46a336b6151e
#
_cell.length_a   1.000
_cell.length_b   1.000
_cell.length_c   1.000
_cell.angle_alpha   90.00
_cell.angle_beta   90.00
_cell.angle_gamma   90.00
#
_symmetry.space_group_name_H-M   'P 1'
#
loop_
_entity.id
_entity.type
_entity.pdbx_description
1 polymer ?
#
loop_
_entity_poly.entity_id
_entity_poly.type
_entity_poly.pdbx_seq_one_letter_code
_entity_poly.pdbx_strand_id
1 'polypeptide(L)'
;QVFGGHRIHAEFGLAAEFPEQGSGASMISASKLCDGVAMLPGCDGEQSDATSAYTQSKLGTGMKGAYIVTWVEIPRSQWRPEWVKAGFTRPCCQLLLPLYGHPMSGKYWENHFTEKVVKCQFEAIPRWECLFYHRRLKLILIVYVDDFKLVGKKENLKEGWSLITGSGLVLDPPTPLGDYLGCGQFPVHVTPSEAQRRLEHVRPLLKDVGNTNEVKTGKPVKAIRYNMFGFFRQCVEVYCELANIKQESLRKVDTPGMD
;
A
#
# COMPACT_ATOMS: atom_id res chain seq x y z
N GLN A 1 -12.33 -13.74 9.35
CA GLN A 1 -12.11 -15.03 8.65
C GLN A 1 -11.36 -14.74 7.36
N VAL A 2 -10.30 -15.47 7.09
CA VAL A 2 -9.52 -15.36 5.86
C VAL A 2 -9.95 -16.47 4.91
N PHE A 3 -10.17 -16.14 3.65
CA PHE A 3 -10.48 -17.10 2.61
C PHE A 3 -9.25 -17.97 2.32
N GLY A 4 -9.44 -19.30 2.32
CA GLY A 4 -8.35 -20.26 2.06
C GLY A 4 -8.02 -20.33 0.55
N GLY A 5 -7.44 -19.28 -0.03
CA GLY A 5 -7.19 -19.16 -1.46
C GLY A 5 -6.33 -20.28 -2.07
N HIS A 6 -5.50 -20.94 -1.25
CA HIS A 6 -4.72 -22.11 -1.64
C HIS A 6 -5.56 -23.40 -1.79
N ARG A 7 -6.85 -23.36 -1.45
CA ARG A 7 -7.79 -24.50 -1.56
C ARG A 7 -8.90 -24.24 -2.56
N ILE A 8 -8.68 -23.41 -3.57
CA ILE A 8 -9.64 -23.18 -4.63
C ILE A 8 -9.49 -24.29 -5.67
N HIS A 9 -10.58 -24.96 -5.96
CA HIS A 9 -10.66 -26.00 -6.97
C HIS A 9 -11.51 -25.52 -8.14
N ALA A 10 -11.07 -25.84 -9.35
CA ALA A 10 -11.84 -25.74 -10.57
C ALA A 10 -12.88 -26.86 -10.65
N GLU A 11 -13.62 -26.93 -11.72
CA GLU A 11 -14.47 -28.06 -12.02
C GLU A 11 -13.67 -29.38 -11.96
N PHE A 12 -14.32 -30.44 -11.50
CA PHE A 12 -13.71 -31.77 -11.30
C PHE A 12 -12.61 -31.87 -10.23
N GLY A 13 -12.50 -30.87 -9.31
CA GLY A 13 -11.57 -30.94 -8.16
C GLY A 13 -10.11 -30.63 -8.48
N LEU A 14 -9.79 -30.20 -9.69
CA LEU A 14 -8.48 -29.72 -10.06
C LEU A 14 -8.17 -28.38 -9.37
N ALA A 15 -6.89 -28.09 -9.12
CA ALA A 15 -6.47 -26.77 -8.61
C ALA A 15 -6.87 -25.67 -9.62
N ALA A 16 -7.48 -24.59 -9.13
CA ALA A 16 -7.85 -23.47 -9.97
C ALA A 16 -6.61 -22.62 -10.31
N GLU A 17 -6.44 -22.28 -11.58
CA GLU A 17 -5.39 -21.38 -12.06
C GLU A 17 -5.96 -19.98 -12.29
N PHE A 18 -5.26 -18.97 -11.82
CA PHE A 18 -5.61 -17.56 -11.97
C PHE A 18 -4.50 -16.82 -12.73
N PRO A 19 -4.70 -16.54 -14.02
CA PRO A 19 -3.63 -15.99 -14.87
C PRO A 19 -3.24 -14.55 -14.55
N GLU A 20 -4.15 -13.77 -13.95
CA GLU A 20 -3.92 -12.35 -13.65
C GLU A 20 -4.07 -12.10 -12.15
N GLN A 21 -2.97 -12.16 -11.43
CA GLN A 21 -2.93 -11.78 -10.02
C GLN A 21 -2.37 -10.36 -9.91
N GLY A 22 -3.25 -9.35 -9.93
CA GLY A 22 -2.88 -7.97 -9.61
C GLY A 22 -2.70 -7.80 -8.10
N SER A 23 -1.72 -7.02 -7.69
CA SER A 23 -1.47 -6.77 -6.27
C SER A 23 -2.11 -5.47 -5.77
N GLY A 24 -2.48 -4.55 -6.67
CA GLY A 24 -2.89 -3.19 -6.28
C GLY A 24 -1.79 -2.43 -5.54
N ALA A 25 -0.54 -2.81 -5.73
CA ALA A 25 0.60 -2.31 -4.98
C ALA A 25 1.55 -1.49 -5.85
N SER A 26 1.91 -0.32 -5.36
CA SER A 26 2.92 0.53 -5.96
C SER A 26 4.34 0.11 -5.59
N MET A 27 5.33 0.60 -6.34
CA MET A 27 6.75 0.37 -6.03
C MET A 27 7.22 1.23 -4.86
N ILE A 28 8.17 0.73 -4.06
CA ILE A 28 8.80 1.48 -2.95
C ILE A 28 9.46 2.78 -3.45
N SER A 29 10.04 2.78 -4.65
CA SER A 29 10.62 3.98 -5.27
C SER A 29 9.56 5.07 -5.51
N ALA A 30 8.33 4.70 -5.85
CA ALA A 30 7.22 5.65 -5.99
C ALA A 30 6.86 6.29 -4.63
N SER A 31 6.81 5.51 -3.57
CA SER A 31 6.57 6.04 -2.22
C SER A 31 7.66 7.03 -1.81
N LYS A 32 8.93 6.71 -2.04
CA LYS A 32 10.06 7.63 -1.74
C LYS A 32 10.02 8.91 -2.58
N LEU A 33 9.58 8.82 -3.85
CA LEU A 33 9.34 10.01 -4.69
C LEU A 33 8.25 10.90 -4.08
N CYS A 34 7.14 10.31 -3.66
CA CYS A 34 6.05 11.03 -2.98
C CYS A 34 6.52 11.71 -1.70
N ASP A 35 7.30 11.00 -0.89
CA ASP A 35 7.90 11.55 0.32
C ASP A 35 8.79 12.77 0.01
N GLY A 36 9.59 12.70 -1.04
CA GLY A 36 10.41 13.83 -1.51
C GLY A 36 9.55 15.03 -1.94
N VAL A 37 8.46 14.79 -2.68
CA VAL A 37 7.53 15.84 -3.11
C VAL A 37 6.86 16.52 -1.92
N ALA A 38 6.45 15.77 -0.90
CA ALA A 38 5.85 16.31 0.33
C ALA A 38 6.80 17.27 1.08
N MET A 39 8.11 17.11 0.91
CA MET A 39 9.11 17.95 1.55
C MET A 39 9.43 19.24 0.78
N LEU A 40 8.95 19.41 -0.45
CA LEU A 40 9.16 20.62 -1.25
C LEU A 40 8.47 21.84 -0.61
N PRO A 41 8.96 23.07 -0.86
CA PRO A 41 8.33 24.30 -0.38
C PRO A 41 6.87 24.43 -0.82
N GLY A 42 5.96 24.69 0.12
CA GLY A 42 4.52 24.79 -0.13
C GLY A 42 3.83 23.46 -0.40
N CYS A 43 4.54 22.34 -0.24
CA CYS A 43 3.99 21.00 -0.34
C CYS A 43 3.87 20.34 1.03
N ASP A 44 3.01 19.35 1.11
CA ASP A 44 2.80 18.49 2.27
C ASP A 44 2.32 17.11 1.81
N GLY A 45 2.13 16.19 2.75
CA GLY A 45 1.61 14.85 2.46
C GLY A 45 0.70 14.36 3.57
N GLU A 46 -0.30 13.60 3.20
CA GLU A 46 -1.25 12.95 4.08
C GLU A 46 -1.46 11.51 3.62
N GLN A 47 -1.89 10.66 4.54
CA GLN A 47 -2.19 9.26 4.29
C GLN A 47 -3.55 8.87 4.86
N SER A 48 -4.12 7.79 4.31
CA SER A 48 -5.41 7.26 4.72
C SER A 48 -5.51 5.79 4.33
N ASP A 49 -6.19 4.99 5.13
CA ASP A 49 -6.40 3.58 4.87
C ASP A 49 -7.78 3.34 4.26
N ALA A 50 -7.87 2.40 3.32
CA ALA A 50 -9.15 1.99 2.76
C ALA A 50 -9.83 0.97 3.68
N THR A 51 -10.97 1.37 4.25
CA THR A 51 -11.75 0.51 5.13
C THR A 51 -12.24 -0.73 4.37
N SER A 52 -11.76 -1.92 4.78
CA SER A 52 -12.17 -3.19 4.15
C SER A 52 -12.02 -3.19 2.62
N ALA A 53 -10.88 -2.77 2.12
CA ALA A 53 -10.58 -2.48 0.72
C ALA A 53 -11.20 -3.45 -0.30
N TYR A 54 -10.90 -4.74 -0.19
CA TYR A 54 -11.37 -5.73 -1.17
C TYR A 54 -12.88 -5.83 -1.26
N THR A 55 -13.58 -5.71 -0.14
CA THR A 55 -15.05 -5.83 -0.12
C THR A 55 -15.78 -4.60 -0.63
N GLN A 56 -15.08 -3.52 -0.92
CA GLN A 56 -15.67 -2.37 -1.62
C GLN A 56 -15.88 -2.63 -3.12
N SER A 57 -15.17 -3.59 -3.71
CA SER A 57 -15.37 -4.02 -5.09
C SER A 57 -16.34 -5.20 -5.17
N LYS A 58 -16.83 -5.49 -6.37
CA LYS A 58 -17.58 -6.73 -6.67
C LYS A 58 -16.65 -7.75 -7.30
N LEU A 59 -16.93 -9.01 -7.10
CA LEU A 59 -16.25 -10.08 -7.84
C LEU A 59 -16.43 -9.84 -9.36
N GLY A 60 -15.34 -9.91 -10.13
CA GLY A 60 -15.36 -9.63 -11.57
C GLY A 60 -15.20 -8.15 -11.96
N THR A 61 -15.04 -7.22 -11.00
CA THR A 61 -14.87 -5.79 -11.29
C THR A 61 -13.72 -5.55 -12.28
N GLY A 62 -14.03 -4.84 -13.38
CA GLY A 62 -13.07 -4.46 -14.42
C GLY A 62 -12.63 -5.59 -15.35
N MET A 63 -13.18 -6.80 -15.21
CA MET A 63 -12.90 -7.91 -16.12
C MET A 63 -13.69 -7.74 -17.42
N LYS A 64 -13.01 -7.91 -18.56
CA LYS A 64 -13.66 -7.97 -19.88
C LYS A 64 -14.08 -9.41 -20.14
N GLY A 65 -15.39 -9.65 -20.16
CA GLY A 65 -15.95 -10.98 -20.41
C GLY A 65 -16.42 -11.71 -19.14
N ALA A 66 -16.53 -13.04 -19.21
CA ALA A 66 -16.94 -13.84 -18.06
C ALA A 66 -15.85 -13.89 -17.00
N TYR A 67 -16.21 -13.59 -15.76
CA TYR A 67 -15.35 -13.79 -14.60
C TYR A 67 -15.61 -15.15 -13.96
N ILE A 68 -14.65 -15.65 -13.22
CA ILE A 68 -14.76 -16.93 -12.51
C ILE A 68 -15.73 -16.78 -11.34
N VAL A 69 -16.89 -17.44 -11.44
CA VAL A 69 -17.85 -17.53 -10.33
C VAL A 69 -17.25 -18.40 -9.24
N THR A 70 -17.11 -17.84 -8.05
CA THR A 70 -16.50 -18.53 -6.92
C THR A 70 -17.58 -18.89 -5.89
N TRP A 71 -17.56 -20.14 -5.44
CA TRP A 71 -18.43 -20.64 -4.37
C TRP A 71 -17.57 -20.88 -3.12
N VAL A 72 -18.12 -20.57 -1.97
CA VAL A 72 -17.46 -20.77 -0.67
C VAL A 72 -18.25 -21.76 0.17
N GLU A 73 -17.58 -22.78 0.68
CA GLU A 73 -18.16 -23.69 1.64
C GLU A 73 -18.30 -22.99 3.01
N ILE A 74 -19.48 -23.05 3.57
CA ILE A 74 -19.77 -22.36 4.83
C ILE A 74 -19.24 -23.20 6.01
N PRO A 75 -18.43 -22.62 6.91
CA PRO A 75 -17.94 -23.30 8.10
C PRO A 75 -19.12 -23.79 8.98
N ARG A 76 -18.97 -24.98 9.54
CA ARG A 76 -20.05 -25.61 10.34
C ARG A 76 -20.57 -24.74 11.50
N SER A 77 -19.71 -23.91 12.06
CA SER A 77 -20.09 -22.93 13.11
C SER A 77 -21.06 -21.84 12.65
N GLN A 78 -21.22 -21.67 11.34
CA GLN A 78 -22.11 -20.67 10.73
C GLN A 78 -23.30 -21.29 10.00
N TRP A 79 -23.50 -22.61 10.16
CA TRP A 79 -24.66 -23.27 9.54
C TRP A 79 -25.95 -22.84 10.17
N ARG A 80 -26.93 -22.54 9.34
CA ARG A 80 -28.26 -22.26 9.78
C ARG A 80 -28.95 -23.54 10.27
N PRO A 81 -29.80 -23.48 11.31
CA PRO A 81 -30.51 -24.64 11.82
C PRO A 81 -31.34 -25.37 10.73
N GLU A 82 -31.88 -24.61 9.77
CA GLU A 82 -32.66 -25.16 8.66
C GLU A 82 -31.81 -26.05 7.76
N TRP A 83 -30.54 -25.71 7.54
CA TRP A 83 -29.63 -26.51 6.71
C TRP A 83 -29.31 -27.85 7.37
N VAL A 84 -29.14 -27.84 8.69
CA VAL A 84 -28.91 -29.06 9.46
C VAL A 84 -30.16 -29.96 9.42
N LYS A 85 -31.37 -29.41 9.60
CA LYS A 85 -32.63 -30.14 9.49
C LYS A 85 -32.87 -30.71 8.09
N ALA A 86 -32.47 -29.98 7.05
CA ALA A 86 -32.60 -30.41 5.66
C ALA A 86 -31.50 -31.42 5.23
N GLY A 87 -30.59 -31.81 6.12
CA GLY A 87 -29.57 -32.82 5.85
C GLY A 87 -28.42 -32.36 4.96
N PHE A 88 -28.17 -31.03 4.84
CA PHE A 88 -27.01 -30.53 4.10
C PHE A 88 -25.71 -31.04 4.71
N THR A 89 -24.79 -31.53 3.88
CA THR A 89 -23.48 -32.02 4.31
C THR A 89 -22.36 -31.02 4.05
N ARG A 90 -22.50 -30.20 3.01
CA ARG A 90 -21.51 -29.18 2.58
C ARG A 90 -22.21 -27.98 1.95
N PRO A 91 -22.92 -27.17 2.73
CA PRO A 91 -23.61 -25.99 2.20
C PRO A 91 -22.59 -24.99 1.65
N CYS A 92 -22.83 -24.54 0.42
CA CYS A 92 -22.02 -23.57 -0.28
C CYS A 92 -22.85 -22.34 -0.62
N CYS A 93 -22.22 -21.16 -0.63
CA CYS A 93 -22.81 -19.91 -1.10
C CYS A 93 -21.93 -19.27 -2.17
N GLN A 94 -22.57 -18.64 -3.15
CA GLN A 94 -21.83 -17.86 -4.14
C GLN A 94 -21.17 -16.66 -3.47
N LEU A 95 -19.89 -16.45 -3.74
CA LEU A 95 -19.14 -15.27 -3.31
C LEU A 95 -19.51 -14.09 -4.22
N LEU A 96 -19.99 -13.00 -3.63
CA LEU A 96 -20.37 -11.79 -4.36
C LEU A 96 -19.30 -10.70 -4.28
N LEU A 97 -18.56 -10.67 -3.15
CA LEU A 97 -17.50 -9.70 -2.89
C LEU A 97 -16.16 -10.41 -2.72
N PRO A 98 -15.07 -9.84 -3.21
CA PRO A 98 -13.75 -10.39 -2.96
C PRO A 98 -13.44 -10.45 -1.45
N LEU A 99 -12.80 -11.52 -1.02
CA LEU A 99 -12.35 -11.69 0.37
C LEU A 99 -10.82 -11.74 0.42
N TYR A 100 -10.27 -11.37 1.57
CA TYR A 100 -8.84 -11.55 1.85
C TYR A 100 -8.47 -13.03 1.69
N GLY A 101 -7.46 -13.31 0.87
CA GLY A 101 -7.02 -14.65 0.51
C GLY A 101 -7.58 -15.17 -0.84
N HIS A 102 -8.59 -14.53 -1.45
CA HIS A 102 -9.00 -14.88 -2.81
C HIS A 102 -7.96 -14.35 -3.81
N PRO A 103 -7.45 -15.18 -4.76
CA PRO A 103 -6.32 -14.82 -5.63
C PRO A 103 -6.53 -13.55 -6.46
N MET A 104 -7.78 -13.29 -6.88
CA MET A 104 -8.12 -12.14 -7.73
C MET A 104 -8.56 -10.89 -6.93
N SER A 105 -8.60 -10.94 -5.60
CA SER A 105 -9.10 -9.81 -4.80
C SER A 105 -8.30 -8.54 -5.04
N GLY A 106 -6.97 -8.66 -5.11
CA GLY A 106 -6.08 -7.52 -5.42
C GLY A 106 -6.40 -6.88 -6.77
N LYS A 107 -6.65 -7.70 -7.80
CA LYS A 107 -6.99 -7.20 -9.15
C LYS A 107 -8.36 -6.52 -9.21
N TYR A 108 -9.36 -7.10 -8.57
CA TYR A 108 -10.70 -6.47 -8.53
C TYR A 108 -10.67 -5.15 -7.78
N TRP A 109 -9.92 -5.07 -6.69
CA TRP A 109 -9.72 -3.85 -5.93
C TRP A 109 -8.95 -2.80 -6.73
N GLU A 110 -7.84 -3.17 -7.37
CA GLU A 110 -7.06 -2.29 -8.24
C GLU A 110 -7.91 -1.67 -9.35
N ASN A 111 -8.71 -2.48 -10.03
CA ASN A 111 -9.63 -2.01 -11.05
C ASN A 111 -10.67 -1.03 -10.47
N HIS A 112 -11.21 -1.36 -9.28
CA HIS A 112 -12.23 -0.55 -8.62
C HIS A 112 -11.70 0.83 -8.23
N PHE A 113 -10.59 0.91 -7.48
CA PHE A 113 -10.08 2.21 -7.07
C PHE A 113 -9.52 3.00 -8.26
N THR A 114 -8.90 2.34 -9.23
CA THR A 114 -8.41 3.00 -10.45
C THR A 114 -9.53 3.68 -11.21
N GLU A 115 -10.65 2.99 -11.43
CA GLU A 115 -11.83 3.59 -12.06
C GLU A 115 -12.32 4.84 -11.31
N LYS A 116 -12.35 4.77 -9.97
CA LYS A 116 -12.80 5.88 -9.12
C LYS A 116 -11.85 7.08 -9.18
N VAL A 117 -10.55 6.86 -9.01
CA VAL A 117 -9.57 7.96 -9.01
C VAL A 117 -9.42 8.61 -10.40
N VAL A 118 -9.54 7.82 -11.46
CA VAL A 118 -9.53 8.38 -12.84
C VAL A 118 -10.76 9.26 -13.09
N LYS A 119 -11.94 8.89 -12.60
CA LYS A 119 -13.13 9.76 -12.62
C LYS A 119 -12.94 11.08 -11.88
N CYS A 120 -12.07 11.11 -10.88
CA CYS A 120 -11.67 12.32 -10.16
C CYS A 120 -10.56 13.12 -10.87
N GLN A 121 -10.27 12.84 -12.12
CA GLN A 121 -9.23 13.49 -12.94
C GLN A 121 -7.79 13.22 -12.48
N PHE A 122 -7.56 12.15 -11.72
CA PHE A 122 -6.22 11.64 -11.52
C PHE A 122 -5.82 10.77 -12.72
N GLU A 123 -4.72 11.10 -13.36
CA GLU A 123 -4.18 10.40 -14.51
C GLU A 123 -3.12 9.41 -14.04
N ALA A 124 -3.21 8.14 -14.46
CA ALA A 124 -2.19 7.14 -14.16
C ALA A 124 -0.85 7.53 -14.80
N ILE A 125 0.23 7.43 -14.04
CA ILE A 125 1.58 7.72 -14.54
C ILE A 125 2.10 6.48 -15.28
N PRO A 126 2.43 6.57 -16.58
CA PRO A 126 2.89 5.42 -17.36
C PRO A 126 4.11 4.74 -16.74
N ARG A 127 4.11 3.41 -16.69
CA ARG A 127 5.16 2.55 -16.10
C ARG A 127 5.33 2.67 -14.57
N TRP A 128 4.45 3.38 -13.89
CA TRP A 128 4.41 3.45 -12.42
C TRP A 128 3.06 2.92 -11.94
N GLU A 129 3.03 1.68 -11.51
CA GLU A 129 1.82 1.03 -11.03
C GLU A 129 1.26 1.76 -9.81
N CYS A 130 -0.06 1.91 -9.78
CA CYS A 130 -0.80 2.53 -8.69
C CYS A 130 -0.30 3.93 -8.28
N LEU A 131 0.29 4.67 -9.24
CA LEU A 131 0.72 6.05 -9.08
C LEU A 131 -0.06 6.95 -10.04
N PHE A 132 -0.67 8.01 -9.51
CA PHE A 132 -1.57 8.89 -10.26
C PHE A 132 -1.22 10.35 -10.01
N TYR A 133 -1.47 11.20 -11.02
CA TYR A 133 -1.22 12.64 -10.93
C TYR A 133 -2.45 13.44 -11.30
N HIS A 134 -2.81 14.42 -10.47
CA HIS A 134 -3.88 15.38 -10.74
C HIS A 134 -3.30 16.71 -11.20
N ARG A 135 -3.43 17.02 -12.52
CA ARG A 135 -2.77 18.18 -13.17
C ARG A 135 -3.18 19.50 -12.55
N ARG A 136 -4.46 19.73 -12.34
CA ARG A 136 -4.98 20.99 -11.79
C ARG A 136 -4.55 21.21 -10.34
N LEU A 137 -4.72 20.21 -9.51
CA LEU A 137 -4.41 20.29 -8.07
C LEU A 137 -2.91 20.17 -7.77
N LYS A 138 -2.10 19.72 -8.74
CA LYS A 138 -0.67 19.43 -8.53
C LYS A 138 -0.45 18.45 -7.36
N LEU A 139 -1.26 17.39 -7.34
CA LEU A 139 -1.23 16.32 -6.37
C LEU A 139 -0.81 15.01 -7.01
N ILE A 140 -0.04 14.23 -6.28
CA ILE A 140 0.31 12.84 -6.62
C ILE A 140 -0.38 11.94 -5.61
N LEU A 141 -1.11 10.95 -6.10
CA LEU A 141 -1.71 9.89 -5.31
C LEU A 141 -0.94 8.59 -5.57
N ILE A 142 -0.52 7.95 -4.51
CA ILE A 142 0.05 6.60 -4.55
C ILE A 142 -0.85 5.67 -3.73
N VAL A 143 -1.09 4.47 -4.25
CA VAL A 143 -1.90 3.44 -3.58
C VAL A 143 -1.07 2.17 -3.44
N TYR A 144 -1.07 1.61 -2.24
CA TYR A 144 -0.48 0.31 -1.95
C TYR A 144 -1.49 -0.56 -1.22
N VAL A 145 -2.22 -1.36 -1.97
CA VAL A 145 -3.36 -2.18 -1.50
C VAL A 145 -4.43 -1.30 -0.84
N ASP A 146 -4.46 -1.24 0.47
CA ASP A 146 -5.37 -0.44 1.30
C ASP A 146 -4.79 0.91 1.74
N ASP A 147 -3.47 1.09 1.64
CA ASP A 147 -2.78 2.34 2.00
C ASP A 147 -2.81 3.37 0.86
N PHE A 148 -3.41 4.52 1.13
CA PHE A 148 -3.45 5.69 0.24
C PHE A 148 -2.53 6.79 0.78
N LYS A 149 -1.69 7.37 -0.08
CA LYS A 149 -0.87 8.53 0.26
C LYS A 149 -1.05 9.60 -0.80
N LEU A 150 -1.42 10.80 -0.38
CA LEU A 150 -1.64 11.97 -1.23
C LEU A 150 -0.64 13.05 -0.89
N VAL A 151 0.14 13.50 -1.87
CA VAL A 151 1.20 14.49 -1.68
C VAL A 151 1.17 15.58 -2.73
N GLY A 152 1.66 16.76 -2.41
CA GLY A 152 1.80 17.88 -3.33
C GLY A 152 1.43 19.21 -2.67
N LYS A 153 0.78 20.10 -3.40
CA LYS A 153 0.41 21.44 -2.89
C LYS A 153 -0.48 21.33 -1.65
N LYS A 154 0.02 21.83 -0.51
CA LYS A 154 -0.66 21.73 0.79
C LYS A 154 -2.08 22.25 0.76
N GLU A 155 -2.30 23.38 0.11
CA GLU A 155 -3.60 24.04 -0.03
C GLU A 155 -4.65 23.19 -0.75
N ASN A 156 -4.21 22.22 -1.57
CA ASN A 156 -5.08 21.40 -2.42
C ASN A 156 -5.35 20.00 -1.83
N LEU A 157 -4.67 19.58 -0.76
CA LEU A 157 -4.82 18.24 -0.18
C LEU A 157 -6.27 17.96 0.23
N LYS A 158 -6.90 18.90 0.93
CA LYS A 158 -8.30 18.77 1.36
C LYS A 158 -9.25 18.57 0.17
N GLU A 159 -9.08 19.32 -0.92
CA GLU A 159 -9.88 19.14 -2.13
C GLU A 159 -9.61 17.78 -2.77
N GLY A 160 -8.33 17.38 -2.85
CA GLY A 160 -7.95 16.07 -3.38
C GLY A 160 -8.63 14.91 -2.64
N TRP A 161 -8.60 14.91 -1.32
CA TRP A 161 -9.28 13.90 -0.51
C TRP A 161 -10.79 13.94 -0.70
N SER A 162 -11.39 15.14 -0.76
CA SER A 162 -12.83 15.27 -0.99
C SER A 162 -13.26 14.69 -2.34
N LEU A 163 -12.46 14.83 -3.39
CA LEU A 163 -12.72 14.22 -4.69
C LEU A 163 -12.65 12.69 -4.60
N ILE A 164 -11.60 12.15 -3.95
CA ILE A 164 -11.39 10.71 -3.83
C ILE A 164 -12.53 10.06 -3.03
N THR A 165 -12.86 10.58 -1.84
CA THR A 165 -13.96 10.04 -1.02
C THR A 165 -15.33 10.26 -1.68
N GLY A 166 -15.54 11.40 -2.32
CA GLY A 166 -16.76 11.72 -3.08
C GLY A 166 -16.99 10.79 -4.28
N SER A 167 -15.97 10.08 -4.76
CA SER A 167 -16.11 9.06 -5.81
C SER A 167 -16.78 7.76 -5.31
N GLY A 168 -16.98 7.64 -4.00
CA GLY A 168 -17.56 6.46 -3.35
C GLY A 168 -16.50 5.45 -2.87
N LEU A 169 -15.22 5.84 -2.76
CA LEU A 169 -14.23 5.09 -2.00
C LEU A 169 -14.41 5.37 -0.51
N VAL A 170 -14.47 4.31 0.27
CA VAL A 170 -14.57 4.40 1.73
C VAL A 170 -13.16 4.36 2.32
N LEU A 171 -12.71 5.51 2.79
CA LEU A 171 -11.40 5.71 3.39
C LEU A 171 -11.55 6.24 4.82
N ASP A 172 -10.59 5.93 5.67
CA ASP A 172 -10.49 6.55 6.97
C ASP A 172 -10.17 8.05 6.85
N PRO A 173 -10.41 8.87 7.87
CA PRO A 173 -10.03 10.28 7.85
C PRO A 173 -8.53 10.45 7.58
N PRO A 174 -8.13 11.35 6.65
CA PRO A 174 -6.71 11.54 6.33
C PRO A 174 -5.91 11.99 7.56
N THR A 175 -4.72 11.44 7.70
CA THR A 175 -3.76 11.76 8.76
C THR A 175 -2.45 12.30 8.15
N PRO A 176 -1.66 13.08 8.90
CA PRO A 176 -0.30 13.43 8.47
C PRO A 176 0.54 12.19 8.16
N LEU A 177 1.60 12.36 7.36
CA LEU A 177 2.55 11.28 7.12
C LEU A 177 3.10 10.72 8.44
N GLY A 178 3.06 9.40 8.57
CA GLY A 178 3.42 8.66 9.78
C GLY A 178 3.94 7.28 9.45
N ASP A 179 3.39 6.25 10.07
CA ASP A 179 3.72 4.86 9.73
C ASP A 179 3.12 4.51 8.38
N TYR A 180 3.96 4.03 7.46
CA TYR A 180 3.55 3.59 6.14
C TYR A 180 4.31 2.31 5.77
N LEU A 181 3.58 1.25 5.44
CA LEU A 181 4.13 -0.07 5.13
C LEU A 181 5.11 -0.60 6.21
N GLY A 182 4.77 -0.42 7.48
CA GLY A 182 5.59 -0.85 8.61
C GLY A 182 6.87 -0.03 8.85
N CYS A 183 7.01 1.10 8.15
CA CYS A 183 8.12 2.03 8.33
C CYS A 183 7.61 3.38 8.87
N GLY A 184 8.11 3.80 10.02
CA GLY A 184 7.82 5.13 10.55
C GLY A 184 8.45 6.20 9.67
N GLN A 185 7.64 7.16 9.20
CA GLN A 185 8.05 8.25 8.32
C GLN A 185 7.81 9.59 9.03
N PHE A 186 8.88 10.16 9.55
CA PHE A 186 8.80 11.37 10.38
C PHE A 186 9.38 12.57 9.64
N PRO A 187 8.57 13.59 9.31
CA PRO A 187 9.07 14.87 8.82
C PRO A 187 10.00 15.50 9.88
N VAL A 188 11.19 15.86 9.46
CA VAL A 188 12.21 16.50 10.30
C VAL A 188 12.81 17.70 9.60
N HIS A 189 13.43 18.59 10.37
CA HIS A 189 14.24 19.67 9.82
C HIS A 189 15.71 19.36 10.08
N VAL A 190 16.50 19.35 9.01
CA VAL A 190 17.95 19.19 9.09
C VAL A 190 18.64 20.54 8.94
N THR A 191 19.76 20.71 9.61
CA THR A 191 20.55 21.94 9.50
C THR A 191 21.12 22.10 8.10
N PRO A 192 21.41 23.32 7.64
CA PRO A 192 22.05 23.53 6.33
C PRO A 192 23.37 22.76 6.17
N SER A 193 24.18 22.69 7.21
CA SER A 193 25.46 21.96 7.21
C SER A 193 25.26 20.44 7.02
N GLU A 194 24.29 19.87 7.70
CA GLU A 194 23.95 18.44 7.52
C GLU A 194 23.38 18.16 6.15
N ALA A 195 22.51 19.04 5.62
CA ALA A 195 21.97 18.93 4.28
C ALA A 195 23.10 18.98 3.22
N GLN A 196 24.06 19.90 3.40
CA GLN A 196 25.22 20.01 2.51
C GLN A 196 26.08 18.76 2.56
N ARG A 197 26.40 18.23 3.74
CA ARG A 197 27.16 16.98 3.90
C ARG A 197 26.51 15.81 3.18
N ARG A 198 25.19 15.66 3.31
CA ARG A 198 24.43 14.59 2.63
C ARG A 198 24.42 14.78 1.11
N LEU A 199 24.28 16.02 0.66
CA LEU A 199 24.33 16.34 -0.79
C LEU A 199 25.68 15.97 -1.39
N GLU A 200 26.79 16.28 -0.71
CA GLU A 200 28.15 15.92 -1.15
C GLU A 200 28.33 14.42 -1.32
N HIS A 201 27.73 13.64 -0.39
CA HIS A 201 27.79 12.18 -0.46
C HIS A 201 27.06 11.62 -1.69
N VAL A 202 25.91 12.19 -2.10
CA VAL A 202 25.13 11.72 -3.25
C VAL A 202 25.48 12.42 -4.56
N ARG A 203 26.21 13.54 -4.53
CA ARG A 203 26.60 14.30 -5.72
C ARG A 203 27.29 13.46 -6.82
N PRO A 204 28.18 12.50 -6.50
CA PRO A 204 28.76 11.63 -7.52
C PRO A 204 27.73 10.80 -8.29
N LEU A 205 26.59 10.47 -7.64
CA LEU A 205 25.49 9.69 -8.23
C LEU A 205 24.57 10.56 -9.10
N LEU A 206 24.67 11.89 -8.98
CA LEU A 206 23.81 12.85 -9.69
C LEU A 206 24.52 13.49 -10.89
N LYS A 207 25.67 12.97 -11.33
CA LYS A 207 26.47 13.55 -12.41
C LYS A 207 25.72 13.72 -13.73
N ASP A 208 24.72 12.87 -13.98
CA ASP A 208 23.91 12.88 -15.20
C ASP A 208 22.59 13.65 -15.07
N VAL A 209 22.26 14.11 -13.86
CA VAL A 209 21.07 14.92 -13.59
C VAL A 209 21.50 16.38 -13.61
N GLY A 210 21.35 17.04 -14.76
CA GLY A 210 21.84 18.40 -15.03
C GLY A 210 21.65 19.39 -13.88
N ASN A 211 22.62 20.28 -13.75
CA ASN A 211 22.67 21.48 -12.93
C ASN A 211 22.08 21.32 -11.49
N THR A 212 22.79 20.62 -10.64
CA THR A 212 22.57 20.70 -9.19
C THR A 212 23.00 22.11 -8.74
N ASN A 213 22.09 23.08 -8.87
CA ASN A 213 22.29 24.40 -8.31
C ASN A 213 22.74 24.27 -6.86
N GLU A 214 23.72 25.05 -6.46
CA GLU A 214 24.16 25.12 -5.07
C GLU A 214 22.93 25.25 -4.16
N VAL A 215 22.80 24.33 -3.22
CA VAL A 215 21.80 24.44 -2.16
C VAL A 215 22.13 25.73 -1.44
N LYS A 216 21.36 26.79 -1.68
CA LYS A 216 21.51 28.07 -0.97
C LYS A 216 21.22 27.82 0.51
N THR A 217 22.28 27.66 1.26
CA THR A 217 22.29 27.24 2.65
C THR A 217 22.07 28.44 3.55
N GLY A 218 20.93 28.58 4.12
CA GLY A 218 20.60 29.59 5.13
C GLY A 218 19.37 29.20 5.94
N LYS A 219 18.58 28.27 5.44
CA LYS A 219 17.36 27.81 6.10
C LYS A 219 17.41 26.30 6.34
N PRO A 220 16.80 25.81 7.44
CA PRO A 220 16.63 24.37 7.64
C PRO A 220 15.89 23.73 6.46
N VAL A 221 16.35 22.56 6.05
CA VAL A 221 15.75 21.78 4.96
C VAL A 221 14.79 20.76 5.56
N LYS A 222 13.56 20.69 5.05
CA LYS A 222 12.65 19.60 5.39
C LYS A 222 13.19 18.28 4.82
N ALA A 223 13.12 17.24 5.63
CA ALA A 223 13.51 15.89 5.24
C ALA A 223 12.57 14.87 5.89
N ILE A 224 12.59 13.64 5.41
CA ILE A 224 11.90 12.52 6.07
C ILE A 224 12.96 11.62 6.70
N ARG A 225 12.76 11.29 7.97
CA ARG A 225 13.50 10.25 8.67
C ARG A 225 12.70 8.97 8.66
N TYR A 226 13.25 7.94 8.04
CA TYR A 226 12.70 6.59 8.05
C TYR A 226 13.14 5.87 9.32
N ASN A 227 12.19 5.24 10.01
CA ASN A 227 12.46 4.47 11.21
C ASN A 227 11.87 3.06 11.05
N MET A 228 12.73 2.08 10.97
CA MET A 228 12.36 0.67 10.87
C MET A 228 12.68 -0.10 12.16
N PHE A 229 12.90 0.59 13.27
CA PHE A 229 13.31 -0.05 14.54
C PHE A 229 12.28 -1.11 14.97
N GLY A 230 10.98 -0.81 14.91
CA GLY A 230 9.91 -1.75 15.25
C GLY A 230 9.94 -3.02 14.40
N PHE A 231 10.13 -2.85 13.09
CA PHE A 231 10.23 -3.97 12.15
C PHE A 231 11.45 -4.87 12.46
N PHE A 232 12.64 -4.30 12.61
CA PHE A 232 13.82 -5.08 12.93
C PHE A 232 13.74 -5.76 14.30
N ARG A 233 13.13 -5.09 15.27
CA ARG A 233 12.88 -5.70 16.58
C ARG A 233 12.01 -6.95 16.46
N GLN A 234 10.91 -6.89 15.72
CA GLN A 234 10.06 -8.06 15.46
C GLN A 234 10.83 -9.18 14.74
N CYS A 235 11.67 -8.84 13.76
CA CYS A 235 12.53 -9.84 13.10
C CYS A 235 13.43 -10.57 14.09
N VAL A 236 14.04 -9.84 15.03
CA VAL A 236 14.88 -10.42 16.08
C VAL A 236 14.07 -11.31 17.02
N GLU A 237 12.90 -10.86 17.45
CA GLU A 237 11.99 -11.62 18.32
C GLU A 237 11.59 -12.94 17.67
N VAL A 238 11.13 -12.90 16.40
CA VAL A 238 10.76 -14.11 15.63
C VAL A 238 11.96 -15.04 15.42
N TYR A 239 13.14 -14.47 15.11
CA TYR A 239 14.36 -15.28 14.98
C TYR A 239 14.69 -16.01 16.28
N CYS A 240 14.66 -15.31 17.42
CA CYS A 240 14.95 -15.91 18.72
C CYS A 240 13.94 -17.02 19.08
N GLU A 241 12.66 -16.82 18.77
CA GLU A 241 11.62 -17.83 18.97
C GLU A 241 11.87 -19.08 18.11
N LEU A 242 12.09 -18.90 16.81
CA LEU A 242 12.34 -20.02 15.88
C LEU A 242 13.63 -20.79 16.19
N ALA A 243 14.69 -20.09 16.61
CA ALA A 243 15.97 -20.67 16.98
C ALA A 243 15.97 -21.22 18.41
N ASN A 244 14.92 -20.99 19.19
CA ASN A 244 14.82 -21.34 20.60
C ASN A 244 16.02 -20.84 21.45
N ILE A 245 16.38 -19.55 21.22
CA ILE A 245 17.46 -18.87 21.93
C ILE A 245 16.95 -17.60 22.59
N LYS A 246 17.67 -17.11 23.61
CA LYS A 246 17.36 -15.83 24.25
C LYS A 246 18.01 -14.68 23.48
N GLN A 247 17.35 -13.52 23.45
CA GLN A 247 17.87 -12.33 22.78
C GLN A 247 19.23 -11.89 23.31
N GLU A 248 19.48 -12.07 24.62
CA GLU A 248 20.75 -11.72 25.27
C GLU A 248 21.92 -12.58 24.78
N SER A 249 21.64 -13.74 24.17
CA SER A 249 22.68 -14.62 23.58
C SER A 249 23.17 -14.15 22.22
N LEU A 250 22.47 -13.19 21.59
CA LEU A 250 22.87 -12.64 20.31
C LEU A 250 24.12 -11.77 20.45
N ARG A 251 25.09 -11.99 19.55
CA ARG A 251 26.28 -11.15 19.49
C ARG A 251 25.90 -9.73 19.02
N LYS A 252 26.30 -8.73 19.79
CA LYS A 252 26.16 -7.34 19.37
C LYS A 252 27.17 -7.05 18.25
N VAL A 253 26.67 -6.50 17.14
CA VAL A 253 27.48 -5.99 16.02
C VAL A 253 27.11 -4.56 15.74
N ASP A 254 28.09 -3.73 15.39
CA ASP A 254 27.86 -2.30 15.18
C ASP A 254 27.21 -1.99 13.84
N THR A 255 27.46 -2.84 12.82
CA THR A 255 26.86 -2.71 11.50
C THR A 255 26.60 -4.09 10.91
N PRO A 256 25.39 -4.36 10.35
CA PRO A 256 25.13 -5.60 9.64
C PRO A 256 26.00 -5.66 8.36
N GLY A 257 26.65 -6.80 8.14
CA GLY A 257 27.41 -7.08 6.92
C GLY A 257 28.84 -6.50 6.88
N MET A 258 29.39 -6.12 8.00
CA MET A 258 30.83 -5.88 8.16
C MET A 258 31.43 -7.07 8.88
N ASP A 259 32.04 -7.96 8.13
CA ASP A 259 32.88 -9.08 8.63
C ASP A 259 34.28 -8.58 8.98
#